data_fd12eb619a6bb087126eac8579c0c4ae
#
_entry.id   fd12eb619a6bb087126eac8579c0c4ae
#
_cell.length_a   1.000
_cell.length_b   1.000
_cell.length_c   1.000
_cell.angle_alpha   90.00
_cell.angle_beta   90.00
_cell.angle_gamma   90.00
#
_symmetry.space_group_name_H-M   'P 1'
#
loop_
_entity.id
_entity.type
_entity.pdbx_description
1 polymer ?
#
loop_
_entity_poly.entity_id
_entity_poly.type
_entity_poly.pdbx_seq_one_letter_code
_entity_poly.pdbx_strand_id
1 'polypeptide(L)'
;MNRTLSVTEWHRLAEEGTAPPVRILLHGNSMFPLIRVNRDYVTVTALDGELVVGDIVLFADPRRERYVMHRVWEVKEDRIRTWGDNCDRPDGWLPASAIWGKAVLIERGRRRIIPNPKKGMRRAKIWHRLGKVYRFAARVKNRIFRRNGSSVGGEKETEENTMGTMMRK
;
A
#
# COMPACT_ATOMS: atom_id res chain seq x y z
N MET A 1 -17.21 5.49 25.01
CA MET A 1 -16.29 6.51 24.45
C MET A 1 -15.36 5.83 23.47
N ASN A 2 -15.53 6.04 22.14
CA ASN A 2 -14.57 5.54 21.15
C ASN A 2 -13.33 6.43 21.19
N ARG A 3 -12.30 5.97 21.88
CA ARG A 3 -11.00 6.64 21.88
C ARG A 3 -10.31 6.34 20.55
N THR A 4 -10.06 7.37 19.76
CA THR A 4 -9.26 7.24 18.54
C THR A 4 -7.80 7.17 18.95
N LEU A 5 -7.15 6.02 18.76
CA LEU A 5 -5.72 5.86 18.99
C LEU A 5 -4.95 6.45 17.82
N SER A 6 -3.89 7.20 18.10
CA SER A 6 -2.91 7.55 17.07
C SER A 6 -2.13 6.29 16.67
N VAL A 7 -1.55 6.28 15.47
CA VAL A 7 -0.76 5.13 15.00
C VAL A 7 0.47 4.90 15.87
N THR A 8 1.10 5.98 16.34
CA THR A 8 2.26 5.90 17.24
C THR A 8 1.86 5.34 18.63
N GLU A 9 0.72 5.76 19.16
CA GLU A 9 0.20 5.25 20.41
C GLU A 9 -0.17 3.76 20.31
N TRP A 10 -0.77 3.36 19.19
CA TRP A 10 -1.06 1.96 18.90
C TRP A 10 0.23 1.12 18.83
N HIS A 11 1.28 1.64 18.17
CA HIS A 11 2.58 0.95 18.07
C HIS A 11 3.19 0.70 19.45
N ARG A 12 3.20 1.71 20.32
CA ARG A 12 3.68 1.55 21.70
C ARG A 12 2.93 0.44 22.44
N LEU A 13 1.59 0.42 22.34
CA LEU A 13 0.79 -0.65 22.92
C LEU A 13 1.08 -2.02 22.29
N ALA A 14 1.44 -2.06 21.01
CA ALA A 14 1.81 -3.29 20.33
C ALA A 14 3.15 -3.84 20.83
N GLU A 15 4.12 -2.98 21.13
CA GLU A 15 5.37 -3.36 21.79
C GLU A 15 5.16 -3.88 23.21
N GLU A 16 4.18 -3.32 23.92
CA GLU A 16 3.77 -3.77 25.27
C GLU A 16 2.88 -5.04 25.24
N GLY A 17 2.52 -5.56 24.04
CA GLY A 17 1.64 -6.72 23.89
C GLY A 17 0.17 -6.47 24.26
N THR A 18 -0.24 -5.21 24.44
CA THR A 18 -1.57 -4.80 24.92
C THR A 18 -2.41 -4.10 23.85
N ALA A 19 -1.89 -3.96 22.60
CA ALA A 19 -2.59 -3.26 21.54
C ALA A 19 -3.88 -3.98 21.13
N PRO A 20 -5.01 -3.28 21.09
CA PRO A 20 -6.24 -3.83 20.53
C PRO A 20 -6.13 -3.96 19.00
N PRO A 21 -6.92 -4.85 18.38
CA PRO A 21 -7.05 -4.85 16.92
C PRO A 21 -7.50 -3.48 16.43
N VAL A 22 -6.84 -2.95 15.38
CA VAL A 22 -7.20 -1.67 14.78
C VAL A 22 -7.71 -1.85 13.37
N ARG A 23 -8.71 -1.06 13.00
CA ARG A 23 -9.32 -1.06 11.68
C ARG A 23 -8.86 0.18 10.93
N ILE A 24 -8.13 0.00 9.84
CA ILE A 24 -7.53 1.09 9.07
C ILE A 24 -8.04 1.09 7.62
N LEU A 25 -8.13 2.29 7.05
CA LEU A 25 -8.41 2.52 5.63
C LEU A 25 -7.11 2.91 4.95
N LEU A 26 -6.70 2.16 3.93
CA LEU A 26 -5.46 2.42 3.21
C LEU A 26 -5.67 3.44 2.08
N HIS A 27 -4.72 4.36 1.94
CA HIS A 27 -4.76 5.40 0.93
C HIS A 27 -3.91 5.08 -0.32
N GLY A 28 -3.03 4.09 -0.25
CA GLY A 28 -2.18 3.68 -1.38
C GLY A 28 -2.72 2.46 -2.11
N ASN A 29 -2.37 2.29 -3.37
CA ASN A 29 -2.77 1.15 -4.20
C ASN A 29 -1.70 0.05 -4.30
N SER A 30 -0.67 0.07 -3.45
CA SER A 30 0.45 -0.87 -3.48
C SER A 30 0.05 -2.34 -3.26
N MET A 31 -1.08 -2.58 -2.60
CA MET A 31 -1.65 -3.91 -2.34
C MET A 31 -2.82 -4.29 -3.26
N PHE A 32 -3.04 -3.53 -4.34
CA PHE A 32 -4.01 -3.90 -5.36
C PHE A 32 -3.57 -5.19 -6.09
N PRO A 33 -4.47 -6.09 -6.47
CA PRO A 33 -5.93 -6.05 -6.38
C PRO A 33 -6.51 -6.60 -5.07
N LEU A 34 -5.67 -7.08 -4.14
CA LEU A 34 -6.13 -7.68 -2.90
C LEU A 34 -6.80 -6.64 -2.00
N ILE A 35 -6.17 -5.48 -1.81
CA ILE A 35 -6.72 -4.37 -1.03
C ILE A 35 -6.96 -3.19 -1.98
N ARG A 36 -8.17 -2.66 -1.96
CA ARG A 36 -8.59 -1.54 -2.82
C ARG A 36 -8.60 -0.25 -2.02
N VAL A 37 -7.85 0.72 -2.50
CA VAL A 37 -7.72 2.05 -1.88
C VAL A 37 -9.07 2.72 -1.66
N ASN A 38 -9.23 3.41 -0.55
CA ASN A 38 -10.43 4.17 -0.16
C ASN A 38 -11.74 3.36 -0.16
N ARG A 39 -11.66 2.03 -0.12
CA ARG A 39 -12.82 1.14 -0.20
C ARG A 39 -12.77 0.01 0.82
N ASP A 40 -11.62 -0.61 0.94
CA ASP A 40 -11.44 -1.76 1.81
C ASP A 40 -10.86 -1.31 3.15
N TYR A 41 -11.44 -1.80 4.24
CA TYR A 41 -10.85 -1.65 5.57
C TYR A 41 -10.03 -2.87 5.90
N VAL A 42 -8.93 -2.66 6.62
CA VAL A 42 -8.05 -3.73 7.04
C VAL A 42 -7.96 -3.72 8.57
N THR A 43 -8.25 -4.85 9.19
CA THR A 43 -8.00 -5.05 10.61
C THR A 43 -6.58 -5.57 10.80
N VAL A 44 -5.82 -4.88 11.62
CA VAL A 44 -4.44 -5.21 11.98
C VAL A 44 -4.40 -5.55 13.46
N THR A 45 -3.68 -6.61 13.80
CA THR A 45 -3.33 -6.98 15.18
C THR A 45 -1.83 -6.76 15.40
N ALA A 46 -1.41 -6.53 16.63
CA ALA A 46 -0.01 -6.67 17.00
C ALA A 46 0.53 -8.05 16.56
N LEU A 47 1.84 -8.17 16.44
CA LEU A 47 2.44 -9.45 16.08
C LEU A 47 2.22 -10.45 17.23
N ASP A 48 1.61 -11.57 16.86
CA ASP A 48 1.44 -12.74 17.70
C ASP A 48 2.08 -13.93 16.96
N GLY A 49 3.25 -14.35 17.42
CA GLY A 49 4.03 -15.41 16.83
C GLY A 49 4.93 -15.01 15.66
N GLU A 50 5.41 -15.99 14.93
CA GLU A 50 6.37 -15.83 13.85
C GLU A 50 5.71 -15.29 12.56
N LEU A 51 6.47 -14.48 11.84
CA LEU A 51 6.11 -14.04 10.50
C LEU A 51 6.45 -15.09 9.47
N VAL A 52 5.49 -15.35 8.59
CA VAL A 52 5.69 -16.29 7.49
C VAL A 52 5.58 -15.60 6.13
N VAL A 53 6.25 -16.17 5.13
CA VAL A 53 6.13 -15.71 3.75
C VAL A 53 4.67 -15.72 3.31
N GLY A 54 4.19 -14.57 2.86
CA GLY A 54 2.80 -14.35 2.45
C GLY A 54 1.95 -13.57 3.45
N ASP A 55 2.40 -13.36 4.68
CA ASP A 55 1.75 -12.44 5.61
C ASP A 55 1.71 -11.02 5.06
N ILE A 56 0.71 -10.27 5.45
CA ILE A 56 0.59 -8.83 5.12
C ILE A 56 0.87 -8.06 6.39
N VAL A 57 1.91 -7.24 6.38
CA VAL A 57 2.44 -6.58 7.58
C VAL A 57 2.39 -5.07 7.47
N LEU A 58 2.20 -4.42 8.63
CA LEU A 58 2.26 -2.98 8.81
C LEU A 58 3.62 -2.62 9.40
N PHE A 59 4.29 -1.64 8.81
CA PHE A 59 5.57 -1.10 9.29
C PHE A 59 5.73 0.37 8.93
N ALA A 60 6.63 1.08 9.60
CA ALA A 60 7.05 2.41 9.20
C ALA A 60 8.14 2.31 8.11
N ASP A 61 7.94 2.99 6.97
CA ASP A 61 9.00 3.15 5.98
C ASP A 61 9.92 4.30 6.40
N PRO A 62 11.15 4.02 6.86
CA PRO A 62 12.04 5.05 7.38
C PRO A 62 12.49 6.06 6.32
N ARG A 63 12.34 5.71 5.02
CA ARG A 63 12.74 6.58 3.91
C ARG A 63 11.66 7.59 3.51
N ARG A 64 10.40 7.34 3.91
CA ARG A 64 9.24 8.11 3.43
C ARG A 64 8.39 8.67 4.56
N GLU A 65 8.81 8.48 5.80
CA GLU A 65 8.09 8.93 7.00
C GLU A 65 6.59 8.59 6.98
N ARG A 66 6.27 7.40 6.47
CA ARG A 66 4.89 6.94 6.33
C ARG A 66 4.74 5.48 6.74
N TYR A 67 3.53 5.11 7.08
CA TYR A 67 3.15 3.73 7.34
C TYR A 67 2.86 3.00 6.04
N VAL A 68 3.39 1.79 5.93
CA VAL A 68 3.28 0.94 4.75
C VAL A 68 2.71 -0.41 5.14
N MET A 69 1.84 -0.93 4.28
CA MET A 69 1.32 -2.28 4.41
C MET A 69 1.70 -3.06 3.16
N HIS A 70 2.59 -4.05 3.30
CA HIS A 70 3.05 -4.89 2.21
C HIS A 70 3.09 -6.36 2.61
N ARG A 71 3.28 -7.23 1.62
CA ARG A 71 3.37 -8.67 1.81
C ARG A 71 4.81 -9.09 2.12
N VAL A 72 4.98 -10.00 3.08
CA VAL A 72 6.27 -10.67 3.36
C VAL A 72 6.60 -11.59 2.18
N TRP A 73 7.72 -11.36 1.53
CA TRP A 73 8.23 -12.16 0.41
C TRP A 73 9.35 -13.08 0.79
N GLU A 74 10.20 -12.64 1.70
CA GLU A 74 11.34 -13.40 2.18
C GLU A 74 11.49 -13.18 3.68
N VAL A 75 11.88 -14.23 4.39
CA VAL A 75 12.26 -14.22 5.80
C VAL A 75 13.63 -14.88 5.88
N LYS A 76 14.59 -14.23 6.52
CA LYS A 76 15.93 -14.72 6.79
C LYS A 76 16.34 -14.32 8.19
N GLU A 77 16.50 -15.30 9.08
CA GLU A 77 16.82 -15.06 10.47
C GLU A 77 15.90 -14.00 11.10
N ASP A 78 16.45 -12.87 11.53
CA ASP A 78 15.76 -11.72 12.11
C ASP A 78 15.35 -10.65 11.09
N ARG A 79 15.54 -10.89 9.78
CA ARG A 79 15.28 -9.92 8.70
C ARG A 79 14.18 -10.37 7.77
N ILE A 80 13.39 -9.39 7.35
CA ILE A 80 12.25 -9.59 6.47
C ILE A 80 12.39 -8.72 5.25
N ARG A 81 11.97 -9.23 4.13
CA ARG A 81 11.81 -8.46 2.90
C ARG A 81 10.36 -8.45 2.49
N THR A 82 9.81 -7.26 2.34
CA THR A 82 8.42 -7.07 1.94
C THR A 82 8.31 -6.61 0.49
N TRP A 83 7.11 -6.76 -0.08
CA TRP A 83 6.80 -6.29 -1.42
C TRP A 83 5.30 -6.04 -1.55
N GLY A 84 4.92 -4.85 -2.00
CA GLY A 84 3.54 -4.56 -2.33
C GLY A 84 3.08 -5.33 -3.56
N ASP A 85 1.90 -5.93 -3.51
CA ASP A 85 1.36 -6.76 -4.60
C ASP A 85 1.32 -6.01 -5.94
N ASN A 86 1.23 -4.68 -5.91
CA ASN A 86 1.19 -3.81 -7.10
C ASN A 86 2.44 -2.90 -7.24
N CYS A 87 3.53 -3.20 -6.56
CA CYS A 87 4.77 -2.45 -6.67
C CYS A 87 5.71 -3.06 -7.72
N ASP A 88 6.53 -2.24 -8.37
CA ASP A 88 7.49 -2.70 -9.38
C ASP A 88 8.74 -3.35 -8.77
N ARG A 89 9.09 -2.97 -7.56
CA ARG A 89 10.29 -3.43 -6.86
C ARG A 89 9.95 -3.82 -5.43
N PRO A 90 10.64 -4.80 -4.87
CA PRO A 90 10.53 -5.11 -3.45
C PRO A 90 11.10 -3.98 -2.60
N ASP A 91 10.70 -3.96 -1.35
CA ASP A 91 11.28 -3.10 -0.34
C ASP A 91 12.69 -3.58 0.05
N GLY A 92 13.43 -2.75 0.78
CA GLY A 92 14.68 -3.17 1.39
C GLY A 92 14.45 -4.24 2.48
N TRP A 93 15.54 -4.81 2.96
CA TRP A 93 15.50 -5.68 4.13
C TRP A 93 15.23 -4.86 5.39
N LEU A 94 14.28 -5.30 6.18
CA LEU A 94 13.87 -4.72 7.45
C LEU A 94 14.20 -5.71 8.59
N PRO A 95 14.59 -5.26 9.77
CA PRO A 95 14.61 -6.13 10.94
C PRO A 95 13.18 -6.55 11.30
N ALA A 96 13.00 -7.74 11.86
CA ALA A 96 11.68 -8.22 12.28
C ALA A 96 11.01 -7.27 13.28
N SER A 97 11.81 -6.64 14.14
CA SER A 97 11.36 -5.64 15.11
C SER A 97 10.77 -4.36 14.49
N ALA A 98 11.03 -4.07 13.21
CA ALA A 98 10.42 -2.94 12.53
C ALA A 98 8.95 -3.19 12.11
N ILE A 99 8.47 -4.42 12.26
CA ILE A 99 7.11 -4.79 11.92
C ILE A 99 6.19 -4.55 13.12
N TRP A 100 5.21 -3.72 12.93
CA TRP A 100 4.29 -3.31 13.98
C TRP A 100 3.09 -4.23 14.16
N GLY A 101 2.65 -4.85 13.08
CA GLY A 101 1.50 -5.74 13.14
C GLY A 101 1.21 -6.45 11.84
N LYS A 102 0.20 -7.32 11.90
CA LYS A 102 -0.23 -8.19 10.81
C LYS A 102 -1.70 -7.99 10.48
N ALA A 103 -2.02 -7.94 9.18
CA ALA A 103 -3.40 -7.88 8.70
C ALA A 103 -4.08 -9.24 8.90
N VAL A 104 -5.20 -9.24 9.62
CA VAL A 104 -5.97 -10.46 9.92
C VAL A 104 -7.32 -10.50 9.23
N LEU A 105 -7.85 -9.35 8.79
CA LEU A 105 -9.14 -9.27 8.13
C LEU A 105 -9.14 -8.10 7.13
N ILE A 106 -9.73 -8.32 5.96
CA ILE A 106 -10.01 -7.28 4.97
C ILE A 106 -11.52 -7.25 4.75
N GLU A 107 -12.13 -6.09 4.95
CA GLU A 107 -13.56 -5.85 4.79
C GLU A 107 -13.81 -5.03 3.52
N ARG A 108 -14.63 -5.59 2.64
CA ARG A 108 -15.07 -4.98 1.38
C ARG A 108 -16.57 -4.92 1.32
N GLY A 109 -17.17 -3.86 1.83
CA GLY A 109 -18.60 -3.78 2.04
C GLY A 109 -19.04 -4.91 2.98
N ARG A 110 -19.96 -5.78 2.53
CA ARG A 110 -20.41 -6.94 3.32
C ARG A 110 -19.47 -8.14 3.26
N ARG A 111 -18.48 -8.13 2.37
CA ARG A 111 -17.56 -9.27 2.20
C ARG A 111 -16.40 -9.18 3.18
N ARG A 112 -16.15 -10.26 3.91
CA ARG A 112 -15.01 -10.45 4.80
C ARG A 112 -14.00 -11.39 4.16
N ILE A 113 -12.74 -10.99 4.10
CA ILE A 113 -11.64 -11.75 3.49
C ILE A 113 -10.56 -11.94 4.56
N ILE A 114 -10.33 -13.17 4.96
CA ILE A 114 -9.22 -13.52 5.86
C ILE A 114 -7.98 -13.74 4.99
N PRO A 115 -6.90 -12.98 5.17
CA PRO A 115 -5.66 -13.19 4.45
C PRO A 115 -5.13 -14.60 4.69
N ASN A 116 -4.82 -15.31 3.61
CA ASN A 116 -4.19 -16.61 3.68
C ASN A 116 -2.80 -16.49 3.06
N PRO A 117 -1.71 -16.70 3.80
CA PRO A 117 -0.35 -16.50 3.33
C PRO A 117 -0.04 -17.28 2.06
N LYS A 118 -0.29 -18.60 2.03
CA LYS A 118 0.01 -19.48 0.89
C LYS A 118 -0.77 -19.09 -0.37
N LYS A 119 -2.10 -18.94 -0.24
CA LYS A 119 -2.97 -18.53 -1.36
C LYS A 119 -2.66 -17.11 -1.81
N GLY A 120 -2.42 -16.21 -0.87
CA GLY A 120 -2.05 -14.83 -1.11
C GLY A 120 -0.75 -14.72 -1.90
N MET A 121 0.29 -15.45 -1.50
CA MET A 121 1.58 -15.48 -2.19
C MET A 121 1.45 -16.00 -3.64
N ARG A 122 0.68 -17.07 -3.87
CA ARG A 122 0.44 -17.55 -5.24
C ARG A 122 -0.22 -16.50 -6.12
N ARG A 123 -1.24 -15.81 -5.60
CA ARG A 123 -1.93 -14.73 -6.33
C ARG A 123 -1.02 -13.53 -6.59
N ALA A 124 -0.21 -13.14 -5.60
CA ALA A 124 0.75 -12.06 -5.75
C ALA A 124 1.79 -12.37 -6.85
N LYS A 125 2.35 -13.57 -6.85
CA LYS A 125 3.30 -14.02 -7.90
C LYS A 125 2.68 -13.96 -9.30
N ILE A 126 1.45 -14.43 -9.46
CA ILE A 126 0.72 -14.36 -10.73
C ILE A 126 0.50 -12.88 -11.12
N TRP A 127 0.04 -12.06 -10.18
CA TRP A 127 -0.21 -10.65 -10.43
C TRP A 127 1.04 -9.88 -10.82
N HIS A 128 2.19 -10.14 -10.16
CA HIS A 128 3.46 -9.54 -10.55
C HIS A 128 3.90 -9.93 -11.97
N ARG A 129 3.69 -11.19 -12.37
CA ARG A 129 3.99 -11.64 -13.74
C ARG A 129 3.09 -10.95 -14.78
N LEU A 130 1.78 -10.98 -14.55
CA LEU A 130 0.79 -10.35 -15.44
C LEU A 130 0.91 -8.82 -15.43
N GLY A 131 1.14 -8.22 -14.25
CA GLY A 131 1.30 -6.78 -14.10
C GLY A 131 2.51 -6.23 -14.87
N LYS A 132 3.60 -6.99 -15.02
CA LYS A 132 4.73 -6.60 -15.88
C LYS A 132 4.29 -6.47 -17.34
N VAL A 133 3.52 -7.44 -17.84
CA VAL A 133 3.01 -7.43 -19.22
C VAL A 133 2.01 -6.28 -19.41
N TYR A 134 1.06 -6.10 -18.50
CA TYR A 134 0.08 -5.03 -18.57
C TYR A 134 0.72 -3.64 -18.54
N ARG A 135 1.67 -3.41 -17.61
CA ARG A 135 2.40 -2.14 -17.52
C ARG A 135 3.27 -1.88 -18.74
N PHE A 136 3.86 -2.91 -19.32
CA PHE A 136 4.59 -2.80 -20.58
C PHE A 136 3.67 -2.38 -21.72
N ALA A 137 2.53 -3.06 -21.90
CA ALA A 137 1.53 -2.74 -22.90
C ALA A 137 0.97 -1.31 -22.73
N ALA A 138 0.68 -0.88 -21.49
CA ALA A 138 0.23 0.48 -21.20
C ALA A 138 1.29 1.54 -21.53
N ARG A 139 2.58 1.28 -21.27
CA ARG A 139 3.68 2.19 -21.68
C ARG A 139 3.81 2.30 -23.20
N VAL A 140 3.68 1.19 -23.91
CA VAL A 140 3.71 1.17 -25.37
C VAL A 140 2.53 1.97 -25.94
N LYS A 141 1.31 1.72 -25.45
CA LYS A 141 0.10 2.46 -25.86
C LYS A 141 0.26 3.98 -25.66
N ASN A 142 0.73 4.40 -24.47
CA ASN A 142 0.95 5.82 -24.18
C ASN A 142 2.06 6.45 -25.04
N ARG A 143 3.09 5.68 -25.41
CA ARG A 143 4.16 6.15 -26.31
C ARG A 143 3.63 6.36 -27.74
N ILE A 144 2.77 5.44 -28.22
CA ILE A 144 2.13 5.55 -29.54
C ILE A 144 1.16 6.74 -29.56
N PHE A 145 0.35 6.91 -28.52
CA PHE A 145 -0.61 8.01 -28.43
C PHE A 145 0.08 9.38 -28.37
N ARG A 146 1.22 9.51 -27.68
CA ARG A 146 2.04 10.74 -27.66
C ARG A 146 2.68 11.04 -29.02
N ARG A 147 3.03 10.03 -29.82
CA ARG A 147 3.60 10.25 -31.17
C ARG A 147 2.55 10.71 -32.16
N ASN A 148 1.31 10.24 -32.03
CA ASN A 148 0.21 10.62 -32.93
C ASN A 148 -0.49 11.92 -32.54
N GLY A 149 -0.27 12.44 -31.30
CA GLY A 149 -0.85 13.68 -30.81
C GLY A 149 -0.03 14.96 -31.11
N SER A 150 1.17 14.82 -31.68
CA SER A 150 2.06 15.96 -31.95
C SER A 150 1.91 16.55 -33.35
N SER A 151 0.88 16.22 -34.12
CA SER A 151 0.68 16.71 -35.50
C SER A 151 -0.63 17.45 -35.72
N VAL A 152 -1.18 18.12 -34.70
CA VAL A 152 -2.29 19.06 -34.93
C VAL A 152 -2.00 20.36 -34.19
N GLY A 153 -1.68 21.38 -34.99
CA GLY A 153 -2.01 22.79 -34.89
C GLY A 153 -1.51 23.53 -33.64
N GLY A 154 -0.49 24.37 -33.90
CA GLY A 154 -0.29 25.55 -33.05
C GLY A 154 -1.38 26.58 -33.35
N GLU A 155 -1.99 27.06 -32.30
CA GLU A 155 -2.52 28.41 -32.23
C GLU A 155 -2.28 28.94 -30.80
N LYS A 156 -1.54 30.03 -30.78
CA LYS A 156 -1.29 30.85 -29.61
C LYS A 156 -2.54 31.66 -29.36
N GLU A 157 -3.11 31.55 -28.20
CA GLU A 157 -3.88 32.62 -27.60
C GLU A 157 -3.26 33.04 -26.29
N THR A 158 -2.77 34.25 -26.32
CA THR A 158 -2.40 35.11 -25.19
C THR A 158 -3.67 35.68 -24.59
N GLU A 159 -3.95 35.41 -23.33
CA GLU A 159 -4.80 36.24 -22.51
C GLU A 159 -4.26 36.28 -21.07
N GLU A 160 -3.79 37.37 -20.77
CA GLU A 160 -3.83 38.35 -19.68
C GLU A 160 -4.43 37.88 -18.34
N ASN A 161 -3.55 37.90 -17.42
CA ASN A 161 -3.55 38.48 -16.07
C ASN A 161 -4.89 39.03 -15.54
N THR A 162 -5.40 38.45 -14.46
CA THR A 162 -6.09 39.24 -13.43
C THR A 162 -5.92 38.59 -12.05
N MET A 163 -5.22 39.34 -11.23
CA MET A 163 -5.02 39.23 -9.80
C MET A 163 -6.35 39.34 -9.04
N GLY A 164 -6.60 38.50 -8.06
CA GLY A 164 -7.79 38.56 -7.19
C GLY A 164 -7.59 37.85 -5.87
N THR A 165 -6.88 38.50 -4.99
CA THR A 165 -6.87 38.27 -3.52
C THR A 165 -8.31 38.27 -2.98
N MET A 166 -8.65 37.25 -2.15
CA MET A 166 -9.57 37.42 -1.03
C MET A 166 -9.31 36.45 0.10
N MET A 167 -8.67 36.96 1.12
CA MET A 167 -8.79 36.49 2.52
C MET A 167 -10.19 36.79 3.03
N ARG A 168 -10.75 35.87 3.85
CA ARG A 168 -11.58 36.06 5.07
C ARG A 168 -12.30 34.73 5.34
N LYS A 169 -12.40 34.24 6.47
CA LYS A 169 -12.33 34.29 7.93
C LYS A 169 -12.55 32.87 8.41
#